data_b5cd5a06fcfefc86d0cf505faf459dce
#
_entry.id   b5cd5a06fcfefc86d0cf505faf459dce
#
_cell.length_a   1.000
_cell.length_b   1.000
_cell.length_c   1.000
_cell.angle_alpha   90.00
_cell.angle_beta   90.00
_cell.angle_gamma   90.00
#
_symmetry.space_group_name_H-M   'P 1'
#
loop_
_entity.id
_entity.type
_entity.pdbx_description
1 polymer ?
#
loop_
_entity_poly.entity_id
_entity_poly.type
_entity_poly.pdbx_seq_one_letter_code
_entity_poly.pdbx_strand_id
1 'polypeptide(L)'
;FQTTMTDFWTAIQELSKDPSSSVTQGMLVQRAAEFVQRAGAVYSGLSSYQNNLNTQIKQNVDKINKYGNQLLTLNDQIRAIESGGIEHANDLRDARNQILDELAELTNMTFSEDRYGSVSVQIEGVDFVKDGTCYEIALKTDEATGFYTPFWPQNATYTVRADGTRDYNIDGAEVFDLSVEISSDLNTDIGGLKAMLLARGDHRANYTDLAEGKYDSVSQSVVMNIQGEFDQMIHNVVTKVNDILAKAAGVQTGDLELADGTKLENARYCTVDPDGYMRMEDGSPIQLFTKVTTDGYEKVSVKEADGSLKDYWVMKKEDPDSPESLYTIGNLQVNPALTKEPSKLGFRLADGSEDKETADALKAAFTEEAYTLNPNVQKKTTFVDYYTDLVSQVSNSGYVFRSIYENQVTTVEATQSAREQVIGVSTDEELSNMIKFQNAYNASSRYINVISEMLDHILSTLGV
;
A
#
# COMPACT_ATOMS: atom_id res chain seq x y z
N PHE A 1 6.86 -17.45 -8.42
CA PHE A 1 5.48 -17.94 -8.30
C PHE A 1 5.00 -18.65 -9.58
N GLN A 2 5.26 -18.11 -10.78
CA GLN A 2 4.83 -18.71 -12.05
C GLN A 2 5.22 -20.20 -12.18
N THR A 3 6.47 -20.53 -11.88
CA THR A 3 6.95 -21.92 -11.91
C THR A 3 6.13 -22.82 -10.98
N THR A 4 5.85 -22.35 -9.75
CA THR A 4 5.09 -23.12 -8.77
C THR A 4 3.63 -23.34 -9.22
N MET A 5 3.04 -22.35 -9.88
CA MET A 5 1.70 -22.46 -10.47
C MET A 5 1.70 -23.50 -11.63
N THR A 6 2.71 -23.46 -12.49
CA THR A 6 2.89 -24.44 -13.58
C THR A 6 3.12 -25.85 -13.03
N ASP A 7 3.89 -25.98 -11.96
CA ASP A 7 4.13 -27.28 -11.30
C ASP A 7 2.87 -27.86 -10.68
N PHE A 8 2.04 -27.00 -10.05
CA PHE A 8 0.75 -27.39 -9.51
C PHE A 8 -0.20 -27.84 -10.64
N TRP A 9 -0.26 -27.08 -11.73
CA TRP A 9 -1.00 -27.47 -12.93
C TRP A 9 -0.52 -28.81 -13.51
N THR A 10 0.79 -29.01 -13.60
CA THR A 10 1.38 -30.28 -14.07
C THR A 10 0.97 -31.45 -13.16
N ALA A 11 0.94 -31.26 -11.85
CA ALA A 11 0.49 -32.29 -10.91
C ALA A 11 -0.99 -32.68 -11.12
N ILE A 12 -1.85 -31.70 -11.44
CA ILE A 12 -3.26 -31.95 -11.80
C ILE A 12 -3.36 -32.76 -13.12
N GLN A 13 -2.51 -32.43 -14.10
CA GLN A 13 -2.47 -33.19 -15.37
C GLN A 13 -2.02 -34.65 -15.17
N GLU A 14 -1.01 -34.87 -14.30
CA GLU A 14 -0.58 -36.24 -13.97
C GLU A 14 -1.65 -37.00 -13.16
N LEU A 15 -2.34 -36.31 -12.23
CA LEU A 15 -3.48 -36.91 -11.53
C LEU A 15 -4.57 -37.34 -12.49
N SER A 16 -4.92 -36.55 -13.51
CA SER A 16 -5.95 -36.89 -14.51
C SER A 16 -5.60 -38.15 -15.33
N LYS A 17 -4.32 -38.52 -15.43
CA LYS A 17 -3.89 -39.76 -16.09
C LYS A 17 -4.08 -41.02 -15.24
N ASP A 18 -3.84 -40.92 -13.93
CA ASP A 18 -3.97 -42.00 -12.96
C ASP A 18 -4.46 -41.46 -11.62
N PRO A 19 -5.79 -41.20 -11.49
CA PRO A 19 -6.38 -40.56 -10.31
C PRO A 19 -6.29 -41.42 -9.04
N SER A 20 -6.30 -42.74 -9.20
CA SER A 20 -6.29 -43.69 -8.08
C SER A 20 -4.92 -43.97 -7.48
N SER A 21 -3.87 -43.47 -8.14
CA SER A 21 -2.47 -43.65 -7.71
C SER A 21 -2.14 -42.79 -6.49
N SER A 22 -1.63 -43.39 -5.43
CA SER A 22 -1.14 -42.67 -4.26
C SER A 22 0.06 -41.77 -4.57
N VAL A 23 0.79 -42.04 -5.66
CA VAL A 23 1.93 -41.24 -6.11
C VAL A 23 1.45 -39.93 -6.72
N THR A 24 0.45 -39.98 -7.63
CA THR A 24 -0.09 -38.77 -8.26
C THR A 24 -0.86 -37.90 -7.24
N GLN A 25 -1.60 -38.52 -6.32
CA GLN A 25 -2.25 -37.82 -5.20
C GLN A 25 -1.24 -37.17 -4.27
N GLY A 26 -0.13 -37.88 -3.93
CA GLY A 26 0.95 -37.34 -3.14
C GLY A 26 1.65 -36.15 -3.81
N MET A 27 1.87 -36.24 -5.12
CA MET A 27 2.44 -35.14 -5.91
C MET A 27 1.51 -33.91 -5.93
N LEU A 28 0.20 -34.11 -6.09
CA LEU A 28 -0.78 -33.02 -6.05
C LEU A 28 -0.76 -32.28 -4.72
N VAL A 29 -0.80 -33.01 -3.60
CA VAL A 29 -0.78 -32.42 -2.24
C VAL A 29 0.53 -31.66 -1.99
N GLN A 30 1.67 -32.23 -2.40
CA GLN A 30 2.95 -31.57 -2.26
C GLN A 30 3.02 -30.27 -3.07
N ARG A 31 2.59 -30.30 -4.35
CA ARG A 31 2.58 -29.10 -5.19
C ARG A 31 1.57 -28.06 -4.72
N ALA A 32 0.43 -28.47 -4.16
CA ALA A 32 -0.50 -27.58 -3.49
C ALA A 32 0.14 -26.89 -2.28
N ALA A 33 0.93 -27.62 -1.48
CA ALA A 33 1.64 -27.04 -0.35
C ALA A 33 2.72 -26.01 -0.79
N GLU A 34 3.50 -26.32 -1.83
CA GLU A 34 4.45 -25.39 -2.42
C GLU A 34 3.77 -24.14 -2.99
N PHE A 35 2.60 -24.30 -3.63
CA PHE A 35 1.76 -23.22 -4.13
C PHE A 35 1.33 -22.28 -3.00
N VAL A 36 0.73 -22.80 -1.92
CA VAL A 36 0.30 -21.98 -0.77
C VAL A 36 1.50 -21.30 -0.10
N GLN A 37 2.61 -22.00 0.11
CA GLN A 37 3.81 -21.43 0.71
C GLN A 37 4.37 -20.28 -0.13
N ARG A 38 4.39 -20.44 -1.46
CA ARG A 38 4.91 -19.41 -2.35
C ARG A 38 3.98 -18.21 -2.45
N ALA A 39 2.65 -18.44 -2.45
CA ALA A 39 1.66 -17.37 -2.35
C ALA A 39 1.85 -16.55 -1.06
N GLY A 40 2.01 -17.23 0.08
CA GLY A 40 2.31 -16.59 1.36
C GLY A 40 3.60 -15.77 1.34
N ALA A 41 4.65 -16.23 0.64
CA ALA A 41 5.89 -15.47 0.50
C ALA A 41 5.70 -14.17 -0.32
N VAL A 42 4.91 -14.21 -1.40
CA VAL A 42 4.58 -13.01 -2.20
C VAL A 42 3.77 -12.03 -1.35
N TYR A 43 2.73 -12.50 -0.68
CA TYR A 43 1.91 -11.68 0.22
C TYR A 43 2.74 -11.01 1.33
N SER A 44 3.64 -11.77 1.96
CA SER A 44 4.55 -11.25 2.98
C SER A 44 5.50 -10.18 2.41
N GLY A 45 5.96 -10.35 1.17
CA GLY A 45 6.76 -9.34 0.47
C GLY A 45 6.01 -8.03 0.26
N LEU A 46 4.76 -8.11 -0.23
CA LEU A 46 3.90 -6.93 -0.43
C LEU A 46 3.58 -6.23 0.91
N SER A 47 3.25 -7.00 1.94
CA SER A 47 2.99 -6.46 3.29
C SER A 47 4.22 -5.79 3.90
N SER A 48 5.41 -6.36 3.68
CA SER A 48 6.67 -5.76 4.12
C SER A 48 6.98 -4.45 3.40
N TYR A 49 6.63 -4.37 2.12
CA TYR A 49 6.75 -3.14 1.35
C TYR A 49 5.81 -2.04 1.88
N GLN A 50 4.54 -2.37 2.18
CA GLN A 50 3.61 -1.42 2.82
C GLN A 50 4.13 -0.91 4.18
N ASN A 51 4.67 -1.81 5.01
CA ASN A 51 5.24 -1.44 6.29
C ASN A 51 6.47 -0.53 6.14
N ASN A 52 7.29 -0.74 5.09
CA ASN A 52 8.40 0.16 4.78
C ASN A 52 7.90 1.54 4.37
N LEU A 53 6.90 1.63 3.48
CA LEU A 53 6.26 2.90 3.13
C LEU A 53 5.68 3.60 4.37
N ASN A 54 5.02 2.86 5.25
CA ASN A 54 4.47 3.39 6.50
C ASN A 54 5.56 4.00 7.40
N THR A 55 6.72 3.35 7.48
CA THR A 55 7.87 3.86 8.21
C THR A 55 8.43 5.14 7.59
N GLN A 56 8.54 5.18 6.26
CA GLN A 56 8.99 6.37 5.53
C GLN A 56 8.01 7.54 5.68
N ILE A 57 6.70 7.29 5.67
CA ILE A 57 5.67 8.31 5.93
C ILE A 57 5.93 8.97 7.29
N LYS A 58 6.15 8.17 8.35
CA LYS A 58 6.47 8.71 9.67
C LYS A 58 7.74 9.56 9.64
N GLN A 59 8.82 9.06 9.03
CA GLN A 59 10.09 9.78 8.94
C GLN A 59 9.95 11.10 8.18
N ASN A 60 9.14 11.12 7.12
CA ASN A 60 8.90 12.35 6.35
C ASN A 60 8.06 13.36 7.12
N VAL A 61 7.06 12.94 7.91
CA VAL A 61 6.33 13.84 8.80
C VAL A 61 7.25 14.44 9.86
N ASP A 62 8.11 13.62 10.48
CA ASP A 62 9.12 14.10 11.45
C ASP A 62 10.08 15.10 10.77
N LYS A 63 10.48 14.86 9.52
CA LYS A 63 11.34 15.76 8.71
C LYS A 63 10.64 17.08 8.41
N ILE A 64 9.36 17.06 8.00
CA ILE A 64 8.54 18.23 7.72
C ILE A 64 8.44 19.11 8.98
N ASN A 65 8.09 18.54 10.12
CA ASN A 65 7.98 19.27 11.39
C ASN A 65 9.31 19.91 11.80
N LYS A 66 10.43 19.19 11.61
CA LYS A 66 11.77 19.74 11.83
C LYS A 66 12.03 20.96 10.92
N TYR A 67 11.64 20.90 9.65
CA TYR A 67 11.80 22.01 8.73
C TYR A 67 10.96 23.23 9.14
N GLY A 68 9.72 23.02 9.61
CA GLY A 68 8.88 24.08 10.14
C GLY A 68 9.55 24.85 11.27
N ASN A 69 10.14 24.14 12.23
CA ASN A 69 10.86 24.73 13.36
C ASN A 69 12.16 25.45 12.92
N GLN A 70 12.86 24.89 11.92
CA GLN A 70 14.03 25.56 11.34
C GLN A 70 13.66 26.86 10.60
N LEU A 71 12.54 26.86 9.87
CA LEU A 71 12.03 28.07 9.20
C LEU A 71 11.70 29.18 10.19
N LEU A 72 11.09 28.86 11.36
CA LEU A 72 10.87 29.84 12.42
C LEU A 72 12.18 30.46 12.90
N THR A 73 13.18 29.62 13.17
CA THR A 73 14.49 30.08 13.64
C THR A 73 15.16 31.00 12.60
N LEU A 74 15.13 30.60 11.34
CA LEU A 74 15.70 31.41 10.24
C LEU A 74 14.94 32.73 10.04
N ASN A 75 13.60 32.72 10.12
CA ASN A 75 12.79 33.93 10.05
C ASN A 75 13.19 34.93 11.15
N ASP A 76 13.38 34.47 12.39
CA ASP A 76 13.80 35.34 13.50
C ASP A 76 15.22 35.90 13.30
N GLN A 77 16.14 35.07 12.83
CA GLN A 77 17.53 35.51 12.54
C GLN A 77 17.59 36.52 11.40
N ILE A 78 16.87 36.25 10.30
CA ILE A 78 16.80 37.19 9.14
C ILE A 78 16.20 38.51 9.61
N ARG A 79 15.09 38.49 10.32
CA ARG A 79 14.43 39.68 10.85
C ARG A 79 15.36 40.48 11.75
N ALA A 80 16.12 39.81 12.63
CA ALA A 80 17.08 40.47 13.52
C ALA A 80 18.19 41.22 12.76
N ILE A 81 18.72 40.61 11.69
CA ILE A 81 19.79 41.23 10.87
C ILE A 81 19.23 42.34 10.00
N GLU A 82 18.10 42.12 9.33
CA GLU A 82 17.53 43.01 8.34
C GLU A 82 16.69 44.16 8.95
N SER A 83 16.39 44.12 10.25
CA SER A 83 15.61 45.18 10.93
C SER A 83 16.17 46.59 10.81
N GLY A 84 17.48 46.72 10.62
CA GLY A 84 18.16 48.00 10.40
C GLY A 84 18.06 48.54 8.98
N GLY A 85 17.59 47.74 8.00
CA GLY A 85 17.43 48.13 6.60
C GLY A 85 18.76 48.40 5.83
N ILE A 86 19.88 47.98 6.38
CA ILE A 86 21.24 48.22 5.82
C ILE A 86 21.88 46.88 5.39
N GLU A 87 21.68 45.80 6.15
CA GLU A 87 22.27 44.49 5.92
C GLU A 87 21.25 43.53 5.33
N HIS A 88 21.72 42.62 4.47
CA HIS A 88 20.95 41.51 3.95
C HIS A 88 21.54 40.18 4.42
N ALA A 89 20.71 39.32 4.98
CA ALA A 89 21.09 38.03 5.53
C ALA A 89 21.11 36.95 4.43
N ASN A 90 21.91 37.13 3.36
CA ASN A 90 21.87 36.26 2.17
C ASN A 90 22.09 34.79 2.51
N ASP A 91 23.08 34.43 3.32
CA ASP A 91 23.39 33.05 3.68
C ASP A 91 22.19 32.36 4.42
N LEU A 92 21.48 33.11 5.30
CA LEU A 92 20.31 32.63 5.99
C LEU A 92 19.09 32.48 5.08
N ARG A 93 18.95 33.40 4.11
CA ARG A 93 17.95 33.35 3.05
C ARG A 93 18.17 32.15 2.14
N ASP A 94 19.40 31.86 1.78
CA ASP A 94 19.76 30.69 0.98
C ASP A 94 19.48 29.40 1.73
N ALA A 95 19.84 29.28 3.01
CA ALA A 95 19.51 28.14 3.86
C ALA A 95 17.99 27.96 4.00
N ARG A 96 17.22 29.06 4.12
CA ARG A 96 15.75 29.03 4.16
C ARG A 96 15.17 28.54 2.83
N ASN A 97 15.67 29.05 1.71
CA ASN A 97 15.20 28.66 0.38
C ASN A 97 15.45 27.16 0.12
N GLN A 98 16.59 26.63 0.56
CA GLN A 98 16.87 25.20 0.49
C GLN A 98 15.81 24.38 1.28
N ILE A 99 15.43 24.80 2.48
CA ILE A 99 14.38 24.13 3.25
C ILE A 99 13.03 24.21 2.55
N LEU A 100 12.70 25.35 1.93
CA LEU A 100 11.47 25.49 1.15
C LEU A 100 11.45 24.56 -0.07
N ASP A 101 12.57 24.42 -0.79
CA ASP A 101 12.72 23.49 -1.91
C ASP A 101 12.52 22.03 -1.44
N GLU A 102 13.13 21.64 -0.31
CA GLU A 102 12.96 20.28 0.25
C GLU A 102 11.53 20.01 0.79
N LEU A 103 10.83 21.04 1.30
CA LEU A 103 9.41 20.93 1.67
C LEU A 103 8.51 20.77 0.44
N ALA A 104 8.80 21.49 -0.64
CA ALA A 104 8.06 21.42 -1.90
C ALA A 104 8.20 20.05 -2.58
N GLU A 105 9.31 19.32 -2.36
CA GLU A 105 9.46 17.93 -2.80
C GLU A 105 8.50 17.00 -2.06
N LEU A 106 8.29 17.23 -0.77
CA LEU A 106 7.49 16.35 0.08
C LEU A 106 5.99 16.64 0.05
N THR A 107 5.62 17.93 -0.15
CA THR A 107 4.23 18.40 0.02
C THR A 107 3.85 19.42 -1.03
N ASN A 108 2.55 19.54 -1.33
CA ASN A 108 2.02 20.68 -2.06
C ASN A 108 1.99 21.89 -1.13
N MET A 109 3.03 22.72 -1.20
CA MET A 109 3.18 23.88 -0.33
C MET A 109 3.12 25.18 -1.09
N THR A 110 2.68 26.23 -0.41
CA THR A 110 2.77 27.62 -0.85
C THR A 110 3.43 28.46 0.23
N PHE A 111 4.13 29.50 -0.16
CA PHE A 111 4.72 30.41 0.80
C PHE A 111 4.56 31.88 0.37
N SER A 112 4.62 32.76 1.34
CA SER A 112 4.65 34.21 1.13
C SER A 112 5.64 34.84 2.09
N GLU A 113 6.39 35.82 1.62
CA GLU A 113 7.32 36.61 2.43
C GLU A 113 6.71 37.97 2.77
N ASP A 114 6.77 38.36 4.02
CA ASP A 114 6.33 39.67 4.48
C ASP A 114 7.42 40.74 4.22
N ARG A 115 7.08 42.02 4.46
CA ARG A 115 7.99 43.15 4.31
C ARG A 115 9.21 43.16 5.25
N TYR A 116 9.21 42.28 6.24
CA TYR A 116 10.30 42.16 7.21
C TYR A 116 11.15 40.92 6.98
N GLY A 117 10.96 40.24 5.86
CA GLY A 117 11.74 39.07 5.48
C GLY A 117 11.28 37.76 6.12
N SER A 118 10.15 37.76 6.86
CA SER A 118 9.60 36.53 7.42
C SER A 118 8.74 35.78 6.41
N VAL A 119 8.92 34.47 6.31
CA VAL A 119 8.16 33.59 5.42
C VAL A 119 7.07 32.86 6.19
N SER A 120 5.83 32.94 5.68
CA SER A 120 4.71 32.08 6.09
C SER A 120 4.55 30.96 5.08
N VAL A 121 4.29 29.74 5.54
CA VAL A 121 4.15 28.52 4.73
C VAL A 121 2.82 27.87 5.00
N GLN A 122 2.13 27.46 3.93
CA GLN A 122 0.95 26.60 3.99
C GLN A 122 1.25 25.28 3.29
N ILE A 123 0.72 24.18 3.85
CA ILE A 123 0.75 22.84 3.26
C ILE A 123 -0.69 22.41 2.99
N GLU A 124 -1.00 22.00 1.76
CA GLU A 124 -2.37 21.66 1.31
C GLU A 124 -3.39 22.77 1.66
N GLY A 125 -2.97 24.05 1.59
CA GLY A 125 -3.81 25.20 1.89
C GLY A 125 -4.01 25.49 3.39
N VAL A 126 -3.43 24.69 4.29
CA VAL A 126 -3.51 24.88 5.75
C VAL A 126 -2.22 25.54 6.24
N ASP A 127 -2.36 26.50 7.18
CA ASP A 127 -1.21 27.20 7.76
C ASP A 127 -0.31 26.21 8.51
N PHE A 128 0.96 26.15 8.08
CA PHE A 128 2.01 25.33 8.69
C PHE A 128 2.99 26.16 9.51
N VAL A 129 3.55 27.21 8.91
CA VAL A 129 4.39 28.20 9.60
C VAL A 129 3.75 29.56 9.42
N LYS A 130 3.31 30.20 10.51
CA LYS A 130 2.65 31.49 10.48
C LYS A 130 2.75 32.23 11.82
N ASP A 131 2.92 33.52 11.77
CA ASP A 131 2.89 34.41 12.93
C ASP A 131 3.78 33.93 14.11
N GLY A 132 4.98 33.41 13.78
CA GLY A 132 5.93 32.92 14.80
C GLY A 132 5.55 31.57 15.41
N THR A 133 4.63 30.83 14.79
CA THR A 133 4.19 29.50 15.23
C THR A 133 4.38 28.47 14.13
N CYS A 134 4.87 27.28 14.49
CA CYS A 134 4.83 26.08 13.66
C CYS A 134 3.68 25.19 14.11
N TYR A 135 2.73 24.92 13.22
CA TYR A 135 1.62 24.00 13.43
C TYR A 135 2.07 22.60 12.99
N GLU A 136 2.61 21.84 13.91
CA GLU A 136 3.16 20.51 13.60
C GLU A 136 2.07 19.52 13.15
N ILE A 137 2.41 18.72 12.14
CA ILE A 137 1.59 17.60 11.68
C ILE A 137 1.75 16.45 12.69
N ALA A 138 0.63 15.90 13.16
CA ALA A 138 0.61 14.71 13.98
C ALA A 138 0.26 13.46 13.17
N LEU A 139 0.48 12.28 13.78
CA LEU A 139 0.17 10.98 13.19
C LEU A 139 -0.87 10.25 14.03
N LYS A 140 -1.99 9.87 13.44
CA LYS A 140 -2.93 8.90 14.01
C LYS A 140 -2.51 7.51 13.55
N THR A 141 -2.43 6.56 14.48
CA THR A 141 -2.19 5.15 14.16
C THR A 141 -3.51 4.42 14.11
N ASP A 142 -3.78 3.74 13.02
CA ASP A 142 -4.90 2.80 12.93
C ASP A 142 -4.58 1.54 13.75
N GLU A 143 -5.50 1.12 14.62
CA GLU A 143 -5.27 0.00 15.55
C GLU A 143 -5.24 -1.37 14.85
N ALA A 144 -5.94 -1.51 13.72
CA ALA A 144 -6.04 -2.78 13.00
C ALA A 144 -4.84 -3.02 12.09
N THR A 145 -4.37 -1.99 11.40
CA THR A 145 -3.31 -2.08 10.39
C THR A 145 -1.95 -1.64 10.90
N GLY A 146 -1.91 -0.78 11.91
CA GLY A 146 -0.72 -0.08 12.38
C GLY A 146 -0.28 1.05 11.43
N PHE A 147 -1.12 1.46 10.49
CA PHE A 147 -0.78 2.47 9.51
C PHE A 147 -0.97 3.88 10.07
N TYR A 148 -0.06 4.79 9.68
CA TYR A 148 -0.08 6.18 10.09
C TYR A 148 -0.89 7.03 9.12
N THR A 149 -1.77 7.89 9.67
CA THR A 149 -2.48 8.95 8.92
C THR A 149 -2.02 10.30 9.44
N PRO A 150 -1.37 11.14 8.61
CA PRO A 150 -1.00 12.50 8.97
C PRO A 150 -2.25 13.39 9.12
N PHE A 151 -2.32 14.16 10.19
CA PHE A 151 -3.44 15.07 10.43
C PHE A 151 -3.00 16.37 11.11
N TRP A 152 -3.85 17.39 11.03
CA TRP A 152 -3.68 18.69 11.66
C TRP A 152 -4.32 18.72 13.05
N PRO A 153 -3.56 18.72 14.15
CA PRO A 153 -4.13 18.78 15.51
C PRO A 153 -5.01 20.02 15.76
N GLN A 154 -4.68 21.14 15.08
CA GLN A 154 -5.45 22.38 15.21
C GLN A 154 -6.85 22.29 14.57
N ASN A 155 -7.07 21.38 13.62
CA ASN A 155 -8.34 21.17 12.93
C ASN A 155 -9.11 19.97 13.50
N ALA A 156 -8.45 19.11 14.30
CA ALA A 156 -9.03 17.90 14.86
C ALA A 156 -9.78 18.20 16.18
N THR A 157 -10.85 17.47 16.43
CA THR A 157 -11.48 17.41 17.73
C THR A 157 -10.85 16.30 18.58
N TYR A 158 -10.88 16.41 19.89
CA TYR A 158 -10.30 15.36 20.75
C TYR A 158 -11.11 15.16 22.04
N THR A 159 -11.00 13.93 22.57
CA THR A 159 -11.42 13.60 23.93
C THR A 159 -10.19 13.30 24.78
N VAL A 160 -10.27 13.61 26.07
CA VAL A 160 -9.16 13.32 27.00
C VAL A 160 -9.43 11.99 27.68
N ARG A 161 -8.52 11.04 27.51
CA ARG A 161 -8.58 9.72 28.16
C ARG A 161 -8.28 9.86 29.67
N ALA A 162 -8.60 8.81 30.43
CA ALA A 162 -8.38 8.79 31.88
C ALA A 162 -6.90 8.95 32.31
N ASP A 163 -5.95 8.60 31.43
CA ASP A 163 -4.51 8.76 31.59
C ASP A 163 -3.99 10.16 31.23
N GLY A 164 -4.88 11.08 30.81
CA GLY A 164 -4.54 12.42 30.36
C GLY A 164 -4.12 12.54 28.90
N THR A 165 -4.04 11.43 28.15
CA THR A 165 -3.74 11.45 26.71
C THR A 165 -4.95 11.94 25.91
N ARG A 166 -4.68 12.56 24.74
CA ARG A 166 -5.72 13.02 23.83
C ARG A 166 -5.99 11.93 22.79
N ASP A 167 -7.25 11.60 22.64
CA ASP A 167 -7.72 10.76 21.54
C ASP A 167 -8.41 11.66 20.51
N TYR A 168 -7.76 11.78 19.35
CA TYR A 168 -8.20 12.68 18.29
C TYR A 168 -9.20 11.99 17.35
N ASN A 169 -10.32 12.68 17.07
CA ASN A 169 -11.10 12.43 15.88
C ASN A 169 -10.50 13.26 14.75
N ILE A 170 -10.03 12.59 13.70
CA ILE A 170 -9.31 13.22 12.59
C ILE A 170 -10.17 13.45 11.36
N ASP A 171 -11.47 13.13 11.40
CA ASP A 171 -12.38 13.30 10.26
C ASP A 171 -12.39 14.76 9.80
N GLY A 172 -11.95 15.00 8.56
CA GLY A 172 -11.81 16.33 7.98
C GLY A 172 -10.63 17.15 8.52
N ALA A 173 -9.74 16.52 9.28
CA ALA A 173 -8.48 17.11 9.75
C ALA A 173 -7.25 16.46 9.15
N GLU A 174 -7.41 15.48 8.26
CA GLU A 174 -6.31 14.86 7.53
C GLU A 174 -5.54 15.90 6.73
N VAL A 175 -4.21 15.71 6.63
CA VAL A 175 -3.36 16.61 5.84
C VAL A 175 -3.66 16.48 4.35
N PHE A 176 -3.92 15.25 3.88
CA PHE A 176 -4.14 14.94 2.46
C PHE A 176 -5.51 14.34 2.25
N ASP A 177 -6.26 14.88 1.31
CA ASP A 177 -7.45 14.22 0.78
C ASP A 177 -7.02 13.16 -0.26
N LEU A 178 -7.13 11.89 0.12
CA LEU A 178 -6.77 10.75 -0.72
C LEU A 178 -7.95 10.25 -1.57
N SER A 179 -9.14 10.82 -1.42
CA SER A 179 -10.33 10.47 -2.22
C SER A 179 -10.35 11.16 -3.59
N VAL A 180 -9.56 12.22 -3.75
CA VAL A 180 -9.50 12.99 -4.99
C VAL A 180 -8.64 12.25 -6.01
N GLU A 181 -9.14 12.18 -7.26
CA GLU A 181 -8.40 11.61 -8.38
C GLU A 181 -7.04 12.28 -8.56
N ILE A 182 -6.01 11.45 -8.81
CA ILE A 182 -4.64 11.92 -9.07
C ILE A 182 -4.59 12.48 -10.49
N SER A 183 -4.35 13.79 -10.62
CA SER A 183 -4.33 14.48 -11.91
C SER A 183 -3.38 15.67 -11.86
N SER A 184 -2.48 15.75 -12.85
CA SER A 184 -1.60 16.92 -13.05
C SER A 184 -2.40 18.17 -13.42
N ASP A 185 -3.52 18.02 -14.12
CA ASP A 185 -4.39 19.15 -14.51
C ASP A 185 -5.09 19.77 -13.29
N LEU A 186 -5.35 18.96 -12.26
CA LEU A 186 -5.97 19.39 -11.00
C LEU A 186 -4.94 19.72 -9.91
N ASN A 187 -3.65 19.57 -10.18
CA ASN A 187 -2.55 19.69 -9.21
C ASN A 187 -2.74 18.78 -7.96
N THR A 188 -3.33 17.62 -8.14
CA THR A 188 -3.57 16.64 -7.06
C THR A 188 -2.47 15.59 -6.98
N ASP A 189 -1.53 15.56 -7.92
CA ASP A 189 -0.39 14.65 -8.02
C ASP A 189 0.90 15.20 -7.39
N ILE A 190 0.82 16.28 -6.59
CA ILE A 190 1.97 16.98 -6.02
C ILE A 190 2.28 16.43 -4.62
N GLY A 191 3.58 16.22 -4.36
CA GLY A 191 4.14 15.90 -3.04
C GLY A 191 4.44 14.43 -2.82
N GLY A 192 5.72 14.13 -2.49
CA GLY A 192 6.20 12.77 -2.28
C GLY A 192 5.53 12.05 -1.12
N LEU A 193 5.12 12.78 -0.07
CA LEU A 193 4.41 12.19 1.08
C LEU A 193 3.01 11.71 0.71
N LYS A 194 2.25 12.49 -0.07
CA LYS A 194 0.94 12.09 -0.60
C LYS A 194 1.06 10.84 -1.48
N ALA A 195 2.07 10.83 -2.37
CA ALA A 195 2.34 9.68 -3.23
C ALA A 195 2.64 8.40 -2.44
N MET A 196 3.37 8.49 -1.32
CA MET A 196 3.63 7.34 -0.45
C MET A 196 2.37 6.84 0.27
N LEU A 197 1.49 7.73 0.72
CA LEU A 197 0.21 7.38 1.33
C LEU A 197 -0.68 6.65 0.32
N LEU A 198 -0.81 7.16 -0.89
CA LEU A 198 -1.57 6.54 -1.97
C LEU A 198 -0.97 5.19 -2.38
N ALA A 199 0.36 5.09 -2.54
CA ALA A 199 1.01 3.83 -2.89
C ALA A 199 0.82 2.76 -1.81
N ARG A 200 0.92 3.13 -0.52
CA ARG A 200 0.70 2.22 0.61
C ARG A 200 -0.75 1.76 0.72
N GLY A 201 -1.70 2.70 0.48
CA GLY A 201 -3.11 2.49 0.79
C GLY A 201 -3.42 2.59 2.29
N ASP A 202 -4.66 2.30 2.66
CA ASP A 202 -5.18 2.40 4.02
C ASP A 202 -5.26 1.05 4.77
N HIS A 203 -5.30 -0.08 4.05
CA HIS A 203 -5.32 -1.42 4.61
C HIS A 203 -4.55 -2.43 3.74
N ARG A 204 -4.55 -3.71 4.15
CA ARG A 204 -4.05 -4.82 3.35
C ARG A 204 -5.21 -5.40 2.56
N ALA A 205 -5.23 -5.12 1.26
CA ALA A 205 -6.32 -5.53 0.40
C ALA A 205 -6.36 -7.05 0.17
N ASN A 206 -7.56 -7.57 -0.03
CA ASN A 206 -7.83 -8.94 -0.39
C ASN A 206 -8.89 -8.98 -1.53
N TYR A 207 -9.31 -10.17 -1.94
CA TYR A 207 -10.26 -10.34 -3.04
C TYR A 207 -11.62 -9.65 -2.82
N THR A 208 -12.06 -9.44 -1.57
CA THR A 208 -13.35 -8.80 -1.29
C THR A 208 -13.35 -7.30 -1.62
N ASP A 209 -12.17 -6.68 -1.69
CA ASP A 209 -12.01 -5.28 -2.06
C ASP A 209 -12.15 -5.05 -3.57
N LEU A 210 -12.06 -6.14 -4.36
CA LEU A 210 -12.32 -6.11 -5.81
C LEU A 210 -13.81 -6.26 -6.13
N ALA A 211 -14.69 -6.36 -5.15
CA ALA A 211 -16.12 -6.43 -5.38
C ALA A 211 -16.65 -5.13 -5.99
N GLU A 212 -17.76 -5.24 -6.74
CA GLU A 212 -18.45 -4.10 -7.33
C GLU A 212 -18.80 -3.04 -6.26
N GLY A 213 -18.44 -1.80 -6.51
CA GLY A 213 -18.65 -0.68 -5.58
C GLY A 213 -17.58 -0.51 -4.49
N LYS A 214 -16.62 -1.45 -4.34
CA LYS A 214 -15.48 -1.30 -3.43
C LYS A 214 -14.17 -1.04 -4.17
N TYR A 215 -14.06 -1.48 -5.42
CA TYR A 215 -12.82 -1.43 -6.19
C TYR A 215 -12.26 -0.02 -6.37
N ASP A 216 -13.12 1.00 -6.47
CA ASP A 216 -12.67 2.39 -6.68
C ASP A 216 -11.80 2.90 -5.52
N SER A 217 -12.03 2.42 -4.29
CA SER A 217 -11.22 2.78 -3.12
C SER A 217 -9.82 2.15 -3.15
N VAL A 218 -9.65 1.03 -3.85
CA VAL A 218 -8.41 0.26 -3.92
C VAL A 218 -7.61 0.56 -5.18
N SER A 219 -8.30 0.92 -6.26
CA SER A 219 -7.71 1.09 -7.60
C SER A 219 -6.62 2.15 -7.68
N GLN A 220 -6.68 3.18 -6.84
CA GLN A 220 -5.67 4.24 -6.79
C GLN A 220 -4.38 3.80 -6.08
N SER A 221 -4.44 2.81 -5.20
CA SER A 221 -3.25 2.26 -4.52
C SER A 221 -2.66 1.11 -5.33
N VAL A 222 -1.46 1.32 -5.87
CA VAL A 222 -0.76 0.28 -6.64
C VAL A 222 -0.57 -1.00 -5.82
N VAL A 223 -0.21 -0.87 -4.53
CA VAL A 223 0.07 -2.04 -3.68
C VAL A 223 -1.22 -2.77 -3.32
N MET A 224 -2.28 -2.04 -2.95
CA MET A 224 -3.58 -2.65 -2.61
C MET A 224 -4.20 -3.33 -3.83
N ASN A 225 -4.12 -2.71 -5.01
CA ASN A 225 -4.62 -3.31 -6.24
C ASN A 225 -3.91 -4.63 -6.55
N ILE A 226 -2.57 -4.67 -6.48
CA ILE A 226 -1.80 -5.89 -6.67
C ILE A 226 -2.14 -6.95 -5.61
N GLN A 227 -2.30 -6.55 -4.34
CA GLN A 227 -2.69 -7.46 -3.26
C GLN A 227 -4.06 -8.08 -3.53
N GLY A 228 -5.06 -7.26 -3.86
CA GLY A 228 -6.41 -7.72 -4.15
C GLY A 228 -6.46 -8.66 -5.35
N GLU A 229 -5.84 -8.29 -6.47
CA GLU A 229 -5.79 -9.11 -7.70
C GLU A 229 -5.05 -10.44 -7.48
N PHE A 230 -3.95 -10.42 -6.72
CA PHE A 230 -3.20 -11.62 -6.40
C PHE A 230 -3.97 -12.54 -5.45
N ASP A 231 -4.60 -11.97 -4.41
CA ASP A 231 -5.44 -12.72 -3.47
C ASP A 231 -6.68 -13.30 -4.19
N GLN A 232 -7.30 -12.56 -5.11
CA GLN A 232 -8.40 -13.05 -5.94
C GLN A 232 -8.00 -14.27 -6.79
N MET A 233 -6.81 -14.25 -7.38
CA MET A 233 -6.30 -15.41 -8.11
C MET A 233 -6.21 -16.63 -7.20
N ILE A 234 -5.62 -16.49 -6.01
CA ILE A 234 -5.48 -17.59 -5.07
C ILE A 234 -6.85 -18.08 -4.58
N HIS A 235 -7.73 -17.15 -4.20
CA HIS A 235 -9.11 -17.46 -3.79
C HIS A 235 -9.85 -18.26 -4.86
N ASN A 236 -9.78 -17.83 -6.13
CA ASN A 236 -10.45 -18.50 -7.24
C ASN A 236 -9.90 -19.91 -7.48
N VAL A 237 -8.59 -20.11 -7.42
CA VAL A 237 -7.97 -21.44 -7.55
C VAL A 237 -8.42 -22.35 -6.42
N VAL A 238 -8.34 -21.87 -5.19
CA VAL A 238 -8.65 -22.62 -3.96
C VAL A 238 -10.12 -23.03 -3.92
N THR A 239 -11.02 -22.08 -4.14
CA THR A 239 -12.47 -22.32 -4.09
C THR A 239 -12.91 -23.22 -5.24
N LYS A 240 -12.39 -23.01 -6.47
CA LYS A 240 -12.73 -23.86 -7.62
C LYS A 240 -12.28 -25.31 -7.41
N VAL A 241 -11.08 -25.54 -6.88
CA VAL A 241 -10.59 -26.89 -6.56
C VAL A 241 -11.47 -27.54 -5.48
N ASN A 242 -11.73 -26.84 -4.38
CA ASN A 242 -12.59 -27.34 -3.32
C ASN A 242 -14.03 -27.59 -3.78
N ASP A 243 -14.58 -26.76 -4.67
CA ASP A 243 -15.92 -26.92 -5.23
C ASP A 243 -16.06 -28.19 -6.08
N ILE A 244 -15.03 -28.51 -6.87
CA ILE A 244 -15.00 -29.73 -7.67
C ILE A 244 -14.94 -30.96 -6.75
N LEU A 245 -14.08 -30.93 -5.72
CA LEU A 245 -14.00 -32.00 -4.73
C LEU A 245 -15.31 -32.15 -3.92
N ALA A 246 -15.93 -31.03 -3.53
CA ALA A 246 -17.23 -31.03 -2.84
C ALA A 246 -18.32 -31.66 -3.68
N LYS A 247 -18.38 -31.37 -4.99
CA LYS A 247 -19.33 -31.99 -5.91
C LYS A 247 -19.13 -33.52 -5.97
N ALA A 248 -17.88 -33.98 -6.06
CA ALA A 248 -17.52 -35.38 -6.06
C ALA A 248 -17.90 -36.07 -4.72
N ALA A 249 -17.79 -35.35 -3.60
CA ALA A 249 -18.26 -35.81 -2.29
C ALA A 249 -19.78 -35.73 -2.13
N GLY A 250 -20.57 -35.44 -3.15
CA GLY A 250 -22.02 -35.41 -3.12
C GLY A 250 -22.61 -34.16 -2.44
N VAL A 251 -21.88 -33.05 -2.39
CA VAL A 251 -22.42 -31.75 -1.92
C VAL A 251 -23.41 -31.24 -2.96
N GLN A 252 -24.61 -30.94 -2.51
CA GLN A 252 -25.71 -30.36 -3.30
C GLN A 252 -26.14 -29.02 -2.75
N THR A 253 -26.87 -28.24 -3.56
CA THR A 253 -27.43 -26.95 -3.14
C THR A 253 -28.92 -27.06 -2.96
N GLY A 254 -29.46 -26.52 -1.87
CA GLY A 254 -30.89 -26.49 -1.59
C GLY A 254 -31.19 -25.77 -0.28
N ASP A 255 -32.47 -25.66 0.03
CA ASP A 255 -32.92 -25.03 1.26
C ASP A 255 -33.03 -26.11 2.36
N LEU A 256 -32.62 -25.78 3.58
CA LEU A 256 -32.67 -26.64 4.75
C LEU A 256 -33.45 -25.95 5.87
N GLU A 257 -34.21 -26.75 6.62
CA GLU A 257 -34.81 -26.33 7.89
C GLU A 257 -34.10 -27.05 9.05
N LEU A 258 -33.37 -26.28 9.87
CA LEU A 258 -32.65 -26.83 11.02
C LEU A 258 -33.61 -27.29 12.11
N ALA A 259 -33.13 -28.12 13.04
CA ALA A 259 -33.90 -28.63 14.15
C ALA A 259 -34.52 -27.55 15.05
N ASP A 260 -33.89 -26.38 15.11
CA ASP A 260 -34.33 -25.19 15.85
C ASP A 260 -35.35 -24.31 15.07
N GLY A 261 -35.68 -24.72 13.83
CA GLY A 261 -36.56 -23.96 12.93
C GLY A 261 -35.89 -22.88 12.08
N THR A 262 -34.57 -22.72 12.20
CA THR A 262 -33.81 -21.80 11.34
C THR A 262 -33.83 -22.31 9.90
N LYS A 263 -34.08 -21.43 8.93
CA LYS A 263 -34.03 -21.76 7.51
C LYS A 263 -32.73 -21.29 6.89
N LEU A 264 -32.02 -22.18 6.22
CA LEU A 264 -30.86 -21.92 5.43
C LEU A 264 -31.24 -21.98 3.95
N GLU A 265 -31.29 -20.84 3.29
CA GLU A 265 -31.57 -20.73 1.84
C GLU A 265 -30.29 -20.95 1.02
N ASN A 266 -30.44 -21.70 -0.09
CA ASN A 266 -29.31 -22.01 -0.99
C ASN A 266 -28.07 -22.53 -0.24
N ALA A 267 -28.30 -23.37 0.79
CA ALA A 267 -27.21 -24.01 1.52
C ALA A 267 -26.51 -25.06 0.64
N ARG A 268 -25.22 -25.17 0.77
CA ARG A 268 -24.41 -26.25 0.17
C ARG A 268 -24.18 -27.30 1.22
N TYR A 269 -24.74 -28.50 1.01
CA TYR A 269 -24.76 -29.52 2.06
C TYR A 269 -24.68 -30.94 1.50
N CYS A 270 -24.32 -31.88 2.34
CA CYS A 270 -24.37 -33.31 2.07
C CYS A 270 -24.67 -34.09 3.33
N THR A 271 -25.07 -35.36 3.16
CA THR A 271 -25.24 -36.30 4.27
C THR A 271 -23.91 -36.64 4.93
N VAL A 272 -23.93 -36.95 6.22
CA VAL A 272 -22.79 -37.55 6.92
C VAL A 272 -22.57 -38.95 6.38
N ASP A 273 -21.41 -39.20 5.79
CA ASP A 273 -21.06 -40.52 5.22
C ASP A 273 -19.58 -40.84 5.45
N PRO A 274 -19.22 -41.45 6.57
CA PRO A 274 -17.82 -41.78 6.88
C PRO A 274 -17.24 -42.88 5.97
N ASP A 275 -18.08 -43.70 5.34
CA ASP A 275 -17.66 -44.75 4.41
C ASP A 275 -17.66 -44.27 2.95
N GLY A 276 -18.08 -43.00 2.72
CA GLY A 276 -18.16 -42.39 1.39
C GLY A 276 -16.80 -42.05 0.80
N TYR A 277 -16.68 -42.15 -0.52
CA TYR A 277 -15.50 -41.67 -1.23
C TYR A 277 -15.43 -40.16 -1.20
N MET A 278 -14.22 -39.58 -1.25
CA MET A 278 -13.96 -38.14 -1.12
C MET A 278 -14.48 -37.54 0.21
N ARG A 279 -14.45 -38.38 1.27
CA ARG A 279 -14.89 -38.02 2.62
C ARG A 279 -13.75 -38.17 3.63
N MET A 280 -13.81 -37.35 4.67
CA MET A 280 -12.99 -37.50 5.87
C MET A 280 -13.56 -38.59 6.77
N GLU A 281 -12.81 -39.04 7.79
CA GLU A 281 -13.23 -40.08 8.75
C GLU A 281 -14.51 -39.72 9.53
N ASP A 282 -14.78 -38.42 9.70
CA ASP A 282 -16.00 -37.93 10.34
C ASP A 282 -17.19 -37.80 9.37
N GLY A 283 -17.01 -38.21 8.11
CA GLY A 283 -18.01 -38.16 7.05
C GLY A 283 -18.17 -36.78 6.39
N SER A 284 -17.30 -35.79 6.71
CA SER A 284 -17.29 -34.50 6.06
C SER A 284 -16.66 -34.57 4.65
N PRO A 285 -17.05 -33.69 3.72
CA PRO A 285 -16.40 -33.58 2.41
C PRO A 285 -14.92 -33.25 2.52
N ILE A 286 -14.10 -33.91 1.70
CA ILE A 286 -12.68 -33.58 1.59
C ILE A 286 -12.52 -32.19 0.94
N GLN A 287 -11.61 -31.41 1.51
CA GLN A 287 -11.10 -30.18 0.94
C GLN A 287 -9.59 -30.28 0.77
N LEU A 288 -9.06 -29.92 -0.38
CA LEU A 288 -7.60 -29.84 -0.57
C LEU A 288 -7.03 -28.65 0.20
N PHE A 289 -7.74 -27.54 0.18
CA PHE A 289 -7.37 -26.30 0.87
C PHE A 289 -8.34 -26.01 2.00
N THR A 290 -7.83 -25.67 3.17
CA THR A 290 -8.61 -25.30 4.36
C THR A 290 -8.18 -23.93 4.87
N LYS A 291 -9.07 -23.30 5.61
CA LYS A 291 -8.72 -22.08 6.37
C LYS A 291 -7.92 -22.47 7.61
N VAL A 292 -7.07 -21.55 8.08
CA VAL A 292 -6.31 -21.74 9.32
C VAL A 292 -7.20 -21.50 10.54
N THR A 293 -8.12 -20.55 10.45
CA THR A 293 -8.91 -20.01 11.56
C THR A 293 -10.23 -20.73 11.79
N THR A 294 -10.87 -21.23 10.72
CA THR A 294 -12.22 -21.83 10.80
C THR A 294 -12.35 -23.05 9.92
N ASP A 295 -13.20 -24.01 10.33
CA ASP A 295 -13.55 -25.15 9.49
C ASP A 295 -14.41 -24.73 8.30
N GLY A 296 -14.26 -25.42 7.17
CA GLY A 296 -15.02 -25.17 5.95
C GLY A 296 -16.46 -25.69 6.01
N TYR A 297 -16.73 -26.66 6.88
CA TYR A 297 -18.05 -27.26 7.07
C TYR A 297 -18.44 -27.24 8.55
N GLU A 298 -19.76 -27.25 8.79
CA GLU A 298 -20.33 -27.47 10.11
C GLU A 298 -21.37 -28.60 10.05
N LYS A 299 -21.45 -29.40 11.12
CA LYS A 299 -22.43 -30.46 11.26
C LYS A 299 -23.69 -29.91 11.89
N VAL A 300 -24.81 -30.03 11.18
CA VAL A 300 -26.13 -29.55 11.63
C VAL A 300 -27.17 -30.65 11.56
N SER A 301 -28.15 -30.59 12.47
CA SER A 301 -29.31 -31.47 12.42
C SER A 301 -30.45 -30.78 11.68
N VAL A 302 -30.93 -31.42 10.62
CA VAL A 302 -31.97 -30.91 9.72
C VAL A 302 -33.25 -31.69 9.96
N LYS A 303 -34.38 -31.01 9.89
CA LYS A 303 -35.69 -31.61 9.98
C LYS A 303 -36.15 -32.08 8.60
N GLU A 304 -36.30 -33.37 8.43
CA GLU A 304 -36.78 -33.97 7.19
C GLU A 304 -38.29 -33.76 7.00
N ALA A 305 -38.77 -33.98 5.77
CA ALA A 305 -40.20 -33.84 5.44
C ALA A 305 -41.14 -34.76 6.24
N ASP A 306 -40.61 -35.87 6.73
CA ASP A 306 -41.36 -36.84 7.61
C ASP A 306 -41.29 -36.44 9.10
N GLY A 307 -40.62 -35.34 9.44
CA GLY A 307 -40.44 -34.83 10.79
C GLY A 307 -39.27 -35.46 11.55
N SER A 308 -38.52 -36.39 10.95
CA SER A 308 -37.30 -36.96 11.54
C SER A 308 -36.15 -35.97 11.50
N LEU A 309 -35.17 -36.15 12.39
CA LEU A 309 -33.94 -35.37 12.39
C LEU A 309 -32.82 -36.19 11.75
N LYS A 310 -32.11 -35.57 10.82
CA LYS A 310 -30.94 -36.15 10.17
C LYS A 310 -29.79 -35.18 10.17
N ASP A 311 -28.59 -35.69 10.40
CA ASP A 311 -27.39 -34.89 10.40
C ASP A 311 -26.85 -34.69 9.00
N TYR A 312 -26.44 -33.44 8.72
CA TYR A 312 -25.82 -33.00 7.48
C TYR A 312 -24.56 -32.20 7.76
N TRP A 313 -23.64 -32.28 6.82
CA TRP A 313 -22.54 -31.30 6.73
C TRP A 313 -22.96 -30.15 5.84
N VAL A 314 -22.91 -28.91 6.36
CA VAL A 314 -23.22 -27.68 5.63
C VAL A 314 -21.94 -26.89 5.45
N MET A 315 -21.67 -26.44 4.21
CA MET A 315 -20.55 -25.59 3.90
C MET A 315 -20.79 -24.20 4.50
N LYS A 316 -19.84 -23.71 5.28
CA LYS A 316 -19.87 -22.36 5.82
C LYS A 316 -19.65 -21.34 4.70
N LYS A 317 -20.55 -20.37 4.58
CA LYS A 317 -20.40 -19.26 3.64
C LYS A 317 -19.27 -18.33 4.09
N GLU A 318 -18.56 -17.75 3.12
CA GLU A 318 -17.63 -16.66 3.39
C GLU A 318 -18.42 -15.37 3.65
N ASP A 319 -18.03 -14.64 4.67
CA ASP A 319 -18.62 -13.36 5.07
C ASP A 319 -17.55 -12.28 4.99
N PRO A 320 -17.66 -11.29 4.09
CA PRO A 320 -16.70 -10.20 3.96
C PRO A 320 -16.47 -9.40 5.24
N ASP A 321 -17.45 -9.39 6.15
CA ASP A 321 -17.37 -8.69 7.44
C ASP A 321 -16.70 -9.54 8.54
N SER A 322 -16.34 -10.81 8.22
CA SER A 322 -15.70 -11.78 9.11
C SER A 322 -14.43 -12.35 8.46
N PRO A 323 -13.29 -11.66 8.57
CA PRO A 323 -12.04 -12.02 7.87
C PRO A 323 -11.58 -13.46 8.12
N GLU A 324 -11.89 -14.03 9.29
CA GLU A 324 -11.61 -15.41 9.64
C GLU A 324 -12.40 -16.42 8.81
N SER A 325 -13.52 -16.01 8.19
CA SER A 325 -14.34 -16.85 7.34
C SER A 325 -13.81 -16.97 5.91
N LEU A 326 -12.88 -16.10 5.50
CA LEU A 326 -12.44 -15.93 4.12
C LEU A 326 -11.27 -16.85 3.76
N TYR A 327 -11.24 -17.32 2.50
CA TYR A 327 -10.08 -17.99 1.90
C TYR A 327 -9.07 -16.95 1.34
N THR A 328 -8.51 -16.12 2.21
CA THR A 328 -7.42 -15.21 1.84
C THR A 328 -6.06 -15.89 1.98
N ILE A 329 -5.03 -15.38 1.31
CA ILE A 329 -3.66 -15.94 1.40
C ILE A 329 -3.18 -16.01 2.86
N GLY A 330 -3.54 -15.03 3.68
CA GLY A 330 -3.17 -14.99 5.10
C GLY A 330 -3.89 -16.04 5.97
N ASN A 331 -4.99 -16.60 5.48
CA ASN A 331 -5.84 -17.58 6.19
C ASN A 331 -5.91 -18.93 5.49
N LEU A 332 -4.96 -19.24 4.61
CA LEU A 332 -4.99 -20.42 3.77
C LEU A 332 -3.92 -21.44 4.16
N GLN A 333 -4.29 -22.72 4.15
CA GLN A 333 -3.36 -23.85 4.28
C GLN A 333 -3.83 -25.04 3.44
N VAL A 334 -2.91 -25.96 3.11
CA VAL A 334 -3.29 -27.27 2.61
C VAL A 334 -3.81 -28.08 3.78
N ASN A 335 -4.87 -28.85 3.54
CA ASN A 335 -5.50 -29.70 4.56
C ASN A 335 -4.45 -30.57 5.30
N PRO A 336 -4.28 -30.38 6.62
CA PRO A 336 -3.27 -31.11 7.39
C PRO A 336 -3.44 -32.64 7.36
N ALA A 337 -4.68 -33.12 7.19
CA ALA A 337 -4.94 -34.55 7.08
C ALA A 337 -4.41 -35.11 5.75
N LEU A 338 -4.54 -34.37 4.65
CA LEU A 338 -4.00 -34.75 3.35
C LEU A 338 -2.48 -34.62 3.28
N THR A 339 -1.91 -33.66 4.00
CA THR A 339 -0.46 -33.55 4.11
C THR A 339 0.16 -34.77 4.79
N LYS A 340 -0.55 -35.37 5.76
CA LYS A 340 -0.12 -36.59 6.45
C LYS A 340 -0.37 -37.85 5.61
N GLU A 341 -1.51 -37.91 4.94
CA GLU A 341 -1.96 -39.06 4.17
C GLU A 341 -2.66 -38.62 2.88
N PRO A 342 -1.89 -38.36 1.81
CA PRO A 342 -2.43 -37.89 0.53
C PRO A 342 -3.43 -38.85 -0.13
N SER A 343 -3.32 -40.15 0.15
CA SER A 343 -4.20 -41.21 -0.36
C SER A 343 -5.66 -41.06 0.10
N LYS A 344 -5.94 -40.23 1.13
CA LYS A 344 -7.29 -39.85 1.54
C LYS A 344 -8.08 -39.08 0.48
N LEU A 345 -7.41 -38.46 -0.50
CA LEU A 345 -8.07 -37.85 -1.68
C LEU A 345 -8.94 -38.88 -2.42
N GLY A 346 -8.53 -40.16 -2.43
CA GLY A 346 -9.30 -41.28 -2.89
C GLY A 346 -9.48 -41.36 -4.40
N PHE A 347 -10.14 -40.40 -5.04
CA PHE A 347 -10.52 -40.38 -6.46
C PHE A 347 -11.12 -41.72 -6.94
N ARG A 348 -12.07 -42.27 -6.17
CA ARG A 348 -12.79 -43.48 -6.47
C ARG A 348 -14.28 -43.26 -6.39
N LEU A 349 -15.01 -43.92 -7.28
CA LEU A 349 -16.48 -44.01 -7.26
C LEU A 349 -16.95 -45.07 -6.27
N ALA A 350 -18.26 -45.07 -5.98
CA ALA A 350 -18.90 -46.01 -5.04
C ALA A 350 -18.75 -47.50 -5.46
N ASP A 351 -18.49 -47.76 -6.74
CA ASP A 351 -18.21 -49.13 -7.26
C ASP A 351 -16.73 -49.53 -7.17
N GLY A 352 -15.87 -48.65 -6.62
CA GLY A 352 -14.43 -48.84 -6.50
C GLY A 352 -13.63 -48.51 -7.76
N SER A 353 -14.28 -48.09 -8.85
CA SER A 353 -13.60 -47.64 -10.06
C SER A 353 -12.97 -46.26 -9.86
N GLU A 354 -12.05 -45.86 -10.78
CA GLU A 354 -11.40 -44.57 -10.73
C GLU A 354 -12.38 -43.42 -11.06
N ASP A 355 -12.35 -42.37 -10.28
CA ASP A 355 -13.08 -41.13 -10.55
C ASP A 355 -12.29 -40.23 -11.52
N LYS A 356 -12.35 -40.55 -12.79
CA LYS A 356 -11.73 -39.74 -13.86
C LYS A 356 -12.48 -38.45 -14.13
N GLU A 357 -13.80 -38.43 -13.90
CA GLU A 357 -14.64 -37.27 -14.16
C GLU A 357 -14.20 -36.11 -13.28
N THR A 358 -13.98 -36.33 -12.00
CA THR A 358 -13.50 -35.30 -11.06
C THR A 358 -12.08 -34.85 -11.36
N ALA A 359 -11.17 -35.78 -11.70
CA ALA A 359 -9.82 -35.43 -12.07
C ALA A 359 -9.74 -34.60 -13.39
N ASP A 360 -10.57 -34.96 -14.39
CA ASP A 360 -10.68 -34.20 -15.63
C ASP A 360 -11.36 -32.84 -15.43
N ALA A 361 -12.32 -32.74 -14.51
CA ALA A 361 -12.93 -31.46 -14.12
C ALA A 361 -11.90 -30.50 -13.47
N LEU A 362 -11.02 -31.03 -12.59
CA LEU A 362 -9.90 -30.26 -12.06
C LEU A 362 -8.99 -29.74 -13.18
N LYS A 363 -8.64 -30.60 -14.12
CA LYS A 363 -7.84 -30.23 -15.27
C LYS A 363 -8.51 -29.18 -16.14
N ALA A 364 -9.80 -29.31 -16.44
CA ALA A 364 -10.55 -28.36 -17.26
C ALA A 364 -10.63 -26.97 -16.60
N ALA A 365 -10.78 -26.91 -15.28
CA ALA A 365 -10.89 -25.66 -14.52
C ALA A 365 -9.66 -24.75 -14.68
N PHE A 366 -8.46 -25.31 -14.87
CA PHE A 366 -7.23 -24.53 -15.02
C PHE A 366 -7.08 -23.91 -16.42
N THR A 367 -7.77 -24.41 -17.41
CA THR A 367 -7.74 -23.94 -18.80
C THR A 367 -9.00 -23.20 -19.22
N GLU A 368 -9.99 -23.08 -18.31
CA GLU A 368 -11.21 -22.32 -18.55
C GLU A 368 -10.91 -20.81 -18.52
N GLU A 369 -11.26 -20.08 -19.58
CA GLU A 369 -11.18 -18.62 -19.64
C GLU A 369 -12.40 -18.01 -18.92
N ALA A 370 -12.32 -17.89 -17.60
CA ALA A 370 -13.46 -17.45 -16.80
C ALA A 370 -13.15 -16.23 -15.89
N TYR A 371 -11.88 -15.93 -15.66
CA TYR A 371 -11.43 -15.02 -14.61
C TYR A 371 -10.92 -13.69 -15.18
N THR A 372 -11.28 -12.59 -14.54
CA THR A 372 -10.76 -11.23 -14.84
C THR A 372 -9.81 -10.80 -13.72
N LEU A 373 -8.84 -9.93 -14.02
CA LEU A 373 -7.91 -9.41 -13.00
C LEU A 373 -8.62 -8.52 -11.97
N ASN A 374 -9.48 -7.64 -12.46
CA ASN A 374 -10.27 -6.73 -11.64
C ASN A 374 -11.57 -6.34 -12.40
N PRO A 375 -12.52 -5.63 -11.78
CA PRO A 375 -13.79 -5.27 -12.41
C PRO A 375 -13.66 -4.42 -13.69
N ASN A 376 -12.58 -3.65 -13.85
CA ASN A 376 -12.37 -2.79 -15.01
C ASN A 376 -11.75 -3.55 -16.20
N VAL A 377 -11.26 -4.79 -16.00
CA VAL A 377 -10.68 -5.63 -17.04
C VAL A 377 -11.75 -6.56 -17.62
N GLN A 378 -12.08 -6.39 -18.89
CA GLN A 378 -13.08 -7.22 -19.57
C GLN A 378 -12.49 -8.54 -20.12
N LYS A 379 -11.17 -8.58 -20.36
CA LYS A 379 -10.48 -9.77 -20.85
C LYS A 379 -10.53 -10.86 -19.78
N LYS A 380 -11.11 -12.00 -20.15
CA LYS A 380 -11.04 -13.21 -19.34
C LYS A 380 -9.74 -13.96 -19.59
N THR A 381 -9.20 -14.57 -18.55
CA THR A 381 -7.96 -15.34 -18.58
C THR A 381 -8.13 -16.70 -17.89
N THR A 382 -7.19 -17.60 -18.10
CA THR A 382 -7.10 -18.89 -17.41
C THR A 382 -6.33 -18.76 -16.11
N PHE A 383 -6.41 -19.74 -15.20
CA PHE A 383 -5.55 -19.72 -14.00
C PHE A 383 -4.05 -19.73 -14.35
N VAL A 384 -3.67 -20.43 -15.40
CA VAL A 384 -2.26 -20.53 -15.82
C VAL A 384 -1.71 -19.18 -16.29
N ASP A 385 -2.55 -18.42 -17.01
CA ASP A 385 -2.16 -17.15 -17.62
C ASP A 385 -2.40 -15.94 -16.68
N TYR A 386 -3.26 -16.09 -15.67
CA TYR A 386 -3.66 -14.99 -14.77
C TYR A 386 -2.46 -14.28 -14.15
N TYR A 387 -1.51 -15.04 -13.61
CA TYR A 387 -0.32 -14.45 -13.00
C TYR A 387 0.56 -13.72 -14.03
N THR A 388 0.65 -14.23 -15.23
CA THR A 388 1.38 -13.57 -16.33
C THR A 388 0.72 -12.26 -16.73
N ASP A 389 -0.62 -12.25 -16.82
CA ASP A 389 -1.38 -11.05 -17.11
C ASP A 389 -1.24 -10.01 -15.99
N LEU A 390 -1.30 -10.44 -14.71
CA LEU A 390 -1.06 -9.58 -13.54
C LEU A 390 0.35 -8.95 -13.57
N VAL A 391 1.39 -9.74 -13.78
CA VAL A 391 2.78 -9.25 -13.86
C VAL A 391 2.95 -8.30 -15.04
N SER A 392 2.29 -8.58 -16.18
CA SER A 392 2.32 -7.72 -17.35
C SER A 392 1.64 -6.37 -17.09
N GLN A 393 0.50 -6.37 -16.40
CA GLN A 393 -0.20 -5.15 -15.97
C GLN A 393 0.68 -4.30 -15.06
N VAL A 394 1.27 -4.89 -14.02
CA VAL A 394 2.19 -4.21 -13.09
C VAL A 394 3.40 -3.64 -13.81
N SER A 395 4.01 -4.43 -14.72
CA SER A 395 5.18 -4.01 -15.48
C SER A 395 4.86 -2.85 -16.43
N ASN A 396 3.70 -2.89 -17.08
CA ASN A 396 3.25 -1.81 -17.96
C ASN A 396 2.97 -0.52 -17.18
N SER A 397 2.30 -0.62 -16.02
CA SER A 397 2.08 0.51 -15.12
C SER A 397 3.42 1.11 -14.64
N GLY A 398 4.37 0.25 -14.26
CA GLY A 398 5.71 0.68 -13.88
C GLY A 398 6.47 1.40 -14.99
N TYR A 399 6.32 0.95 -16.24
CA TYR A 399 6.90 1.61 -17.41
C TYR A 399 6.30 3.01 -17.64
N VAL A 400 4.98 3.14 -17.54
CA VAL A 400 4.28 4.42 -17.68
C VAL A 400 4.71 5.41 -16.61
N PHE A 401 4.70 5.01 -15.33
CA PHE A 401 5.15 5.86 -14.23
C PHE A 401 6.61 6.28 -14.35
N ARG A 402 7.48 5.37 -14.80
CA ARG A 402 8.88 5.70 -15.05
C ARG A 402 9.04 6.73 -16.16
N SER A 403 8.30 6.60 -17.25
CA SER A 403 8.32 7.57 -18.37
C SER A 403 7.83 8.96 -17.91
N ILE A 404 6.77 9.02 -17.08
CA ILE A 404 6.28 10.27 -16.50
C ILE A 404 7.37 10.90 -15.60
N TYR A 405 7.97 10.10 -14.73
CA TYR A 405 9.06 10.55 -13.85
C TYR A 405 10.25 11.12 -14.63
N GLU A 406 10.73 10.42 -15.65
CA GLU A 406 11.85 10.88 -16.49
C GLU A 406 11.54 12.22 -17.21
N ASN A 407 10.30 12.40 -17.68
CA ASN A 407 9.83 13.66 -18.26
C ASN A 407 9.77 14.79 -17.22
N GLN A 408 9.29 14.51 -16.01
CA GLN A 408 9.23 15.50 -14.94
C GLN A 408 10.62 15.90 -14.46
N VAL A 409 11.57 14.96 -14.33
CA VAL A 409 12.98 15.27 -14.01
C VAL A 409 13.55 16.25 -15.02
N THR A 410 13.35 16.02 -16.33
CA THR A 410 13.80 16.95 -17.37
C THR A 410 13.19 18.34 -17.23
N THR A 411 11.90 18.42 -16.86
CA THR A 411 11.22 19.71 -16.65
C THR A 411 11.76 20.43 -15.41
N VAL A 412 12.02 19.71 -14.33
CA VAL A 412 12.64 20.28 -13.10
C VAL A 412 14.04 20.80 -13.39
N GLU A 413 14.89 20.03 -14.10
CA GLU A 413 16.23 20.45 -14.51
C GLU A 413 16.20 21.72 -15.37
N ALA A 414 15.27 21.80 -16.33
CA ALA A 414 15.09 22.98 -17.16
C ALA A 414 14.64 24.21 -16.33
N THR A 415 13.74 24.02 -15.38
CA THR A 415 13.26 25.07 -14.48
C THR A 415 14.39 25.55 -13.54
N GLN A 416 15.17 24.62 -13.01
CA GLN A 416 16.33 24.94 -12.17
C GLN A 416 17.38 25.72 -12.95
N SER A 417 17.69 25.29 -14.18
CA SER A 417 18.59 26.04 -15.07
C SER A 417 18.08 27.44 -15.39
N ALA A 418 16.78 27.60 -15.62
CA ALA A 418 16.16 28.92 -15.81
C ALA A 418 16.24 29.79 -14.54
N ARG A 419 16.03 29.21 -13.36
CA ARG A 419 16.19 29.86 -12.06
C ARG A 419 17.64 30.33 -11.87
N GLU A 420 18.63 29.48 -12.16
CA GLU A 420 20.05 29.82 -12.06
C GLU A 420 20.46 30.97 -13.02
N GLN A 421 19.84 31.06 -14.21
CA GLN A 421 20.08 32.18 -15.12
C GLN A 421 19.60 33.53 -14.57
N VAL A 422 18.58 33.53 -13.69
CA VAL A 422 18.01 34.77 -13.12
C VAL A 422 18.70 35.16 -11.81
N ILE A 423 18.97 34.17 -10.94
CA ILE A 423 19.48 34.41 -9.59
C ILE A 423 20.92 33.92 -9.39
N GLY A 424 21.44 33.13 -10.32
CA GLY A 424 22.80 32.60 -10.23
C GLY A 424 23.85 33.70 -10.36
N VAL A 425 24.87 33.57 -9.56
CA VAL A 425 26.00 34.54 -9.54
C VAL A 425 27.11 34.01 -10.43
N SER A 426 27.50 34.81 -11.43
CA SER A 426 28.67 34.50 -12.27
C SER A 426 29.96 34.65 -11.45
N THR A 427 30.70 33.54 -11.30
CA THR A 427 32.00 33.56 -10.61
C THR A 427 32.95 34.58 -11.17
N ASP A 428 32.91 34.84 -12.50
CA ASP A 428 33.75 35.81 -13.16
C ASP A 428 33.33 37.25 -12.83
N GLU A 429 32.00 37.51 -12.71
CA GLU A 429 31.50 38.84 -12.29
C GLU A 429 31.82 39.12 -10.83
N GLU A 430 31.65 38.15 -9.94
CA GLU A 430 32.00 38.29 -8.52
C GLU A 430 33.50 38.47 -8.31
N LEU A 431 34.34 37.71 -9.04
CA LEU A 431 35.79 37.92 -9.01
C LEU A 431 36.17 39.34 -9.48
N SER A 432 35.54 39.83 -10.55
CA SER A 432 35.72 41.20 -11.05
C SER A 432 35.27 42.24 -10.02
N ASN A 433 34.15 42.04 -9.37
CA ASN A 433 33.64 42.90 -8.31
C ASN A 433 34.56 42.87 -7.08
N MET A 434 35.02 41.68 -6.66
CA MET A 434 35.99 41.54 -5.57
C MET A 434 37.28 42.31 -5.85
N ILE A 435 37.84 42.22 -7.07
CA ILE A 435 39.01 42.96 -7.47
C ILE A 435 38.75 44.48 -7.42
N LYS A 436 37.58 44.95 -7.90
CA LYS A 436 37.19 46.37 -7.82
C LYS A 436 37.10 46.86 -6.38
N PHE A 437 36.44 46.12 -5.51
CA PHE A 437 36.32 46.48 -4.09
C PHE A 437 37.66 46.42 -3.36
N GLN A 438 38.52 45.45 -3.67
CA GLN A 438 39.86 45.35 -3.12
C GLN A 438 40.72 46.57 -3.55
N ASN A 439 40.63 47.00 -4.83
CA ASN A 439 41.28 48.19 -5.32
C ASN A 439 40.75 49.49 -4.66
N ALA A 440 39.41 49.58 -4.46
CA ALA A 440 38.78 50.71 -3.77
C ALA A 440 39.20 50.75 -2.29
N TYR A 441 39.27 49.62 -1.60
CA TYR A 441 39.78 49.54 -0.23
C TYR A 441 41.23 50.01 -0.13
N ASN A 442 42.10 49.53 -1.03
CA ASN A 442 43.50 49.94 -1.07
C ASN A 442 43.65 51.43 -1.36
N ALA A 443 42.84 52.01 -2.26
CA ALA A 443 42.85 53.46 -2.56
C ALA A 443 42.38 54.26 -1.33
N SER A 444 41.29 53.82 -0.65
CA SER A 444 40.78 54.48 0.55
C SER A 444 41.81 54.47 1.67
N SER A 445 42.48 53.31 1.88
CA SER A 445 43.54 53.17 2.91
C SER A 445 44.70 54.11 2.63
N ARG A 446 45.14 54.23 1.37
CA ARG A 446 46.20 55.23 0.99
C ARG A 446 45.73 56.63 1.24
N TYR A 447 44.48 56.99 0.92
CA TYR A 447 43.92 58.29 1.16
C TYR A 447 43.90 58.68 2.63
N ILE A 448 43.48 57.73 3.50
CA ILE A 448 43.51 57.94 4.95
C ILE A 448 44.95 58.16 5.46
N ASN A 449 45.91 57.37 4.96
CA ASN A 449 47.31 57.57 5.35
C ASN A 449 47.85 58.99 4.95
N VAL A 450 47.51 59.41 3.75
CA VAL A 450 47.88 60.77 3.30
C VAL A 450 47.25 61.89 4.18
N ILE A 451 45.96 61.70 4.57
CA ILE A 451 45.29 62.63 5.50
C ILE A 451 45.99 62.60 6.87
N SER A 452 46.33 61.40 7.39
CA SER A 452 47.04 61.24 8.66
C SER A 452 48.41 61.97 8.62
N GLU A 453 49.21 61.79 7.52
CA GLU A 453 50.47 62.46 7.33
C GLU A 453 50.33 64.00 7.24
N MET A 454 49.28 64.49 6.56
CA MET A 454 48.97 65.91 6.50
C MET A 454 48.61 66.47 7.91
N LEU A 455 47.81 65.77 8.67
CA LEU A 455 47.47 66.16 10.03
C LEU A 455 48.71 66.18 10.95
N ASP A 456 49.55 65.16 10.87
CA ASP A 456 50.81 65.12 11.63
C ASP A 456 51.76 66.31 11.21
N HIS A 457 51.81 66.63 9.91
CA HIS A 457 52.58 67.76 9.46
C HIS A 457 52.03 69.09 9.98
N ILE A 458 50.70 69.28 9.94
CA ILE A 458 50.03 70.46 10.50
C ILE A 458 50.28 70.57 11.99
N LEU A 459 50.14 69.50 12.76
CA LEU A 459 50.41 69.50 14.21
C LEU A 459 51.88 69.86 14.53
N SER A 460 52.81 69.28 13.76
CA SER A 460 54.24 69.54 13.95
C SER A 460 54.65 70.97 13.56
N THR A 461 53.97 71.59 12.59
CA THR A 461 54.28 72.99 12.14
C THR A 461 53.60 74.04 12.99
N LEU A 462 52.46 73.72 13.67
CA LEU A 462 51.76 74.60 14.60
C LEU A 462 52.34 74.57 16.04
N GLY A 463 53.33 73.74 16.30
CA GLY A 463 54.12 73.76 17.54
C GLY A 463 53.36 73.36 18.79
N VAL A 464 52.40 72.36 18.70
CA VAL A 464 51.72 71.73 19.85
C VAL A 464 52.40 70.42 20.15
#